data_73f03f8f98e484cf336ed1e2b6f33133
#
_entry.id   73f03f8f98e484cf336ed1e2b6f33133
#
_cell.length_a   1.000
_cell.length_b   1.000
_cell.length_c   1.000
_cell.angle_alpha   90.00
_cell.angle_beta   90.00
_cell.angle_gamma   90.00
#
_symmetry.space_group_name_H-M   'P 1'
#
loop_
_entity.id
_entity.type
_entity.pdbx_description
1 polymer ?
#
loop_
_entity_poly.entity_id
_entity_poly.type
_entity_poly.pdbx_seq_one_letter_code
_entity_poly.pdbx_strand_id
1 'polypeptide(L)'
;MAFDEELLPISFRPAAKDIAERMQVSLDFPAIALICTLAGAVNRRAEIQPKANDHTWRVKPNAWGGIIAPPGFLKTPSLESATRLLRKIEDEYRSKFEQESLDFQRAKELWDLQKNAYRQSVTQAFKNNKALPQEVGPPPEEPKQIRLIINDATFESLHEIMAVNPGGIFLVRDELSGFLAQLDRPGREGERAFYLQAWNGDTGHTIDRIGRGSIHVAACCVSMLGGIQPNKLKAYFADTLRGGPTDDGLIQRFQLLVWPDLPNGWMLVDRPPDSAALKQIESILRR
;
A
#
# COMPACT_ATOMS: atom_id res chain seq x y z
N MET A 1 2.94 -5.59 29.81
CA MET A 1 2.78 -4.12 29.97
C MET A 1 1.65 -3.71 29.06
N ALA A 2 0.61 -3.03 29.55
CA ALA A 2 -0.49 -2.55 28.71
C ALA A 2 0.01 -1.44 27.78
N PHE A 3 -0.57 -1.36 26.58
CA PHE A 3 -0.27 -0.29 25.64
C PHE A 3 -0.72 1.05 26.22
N ASP A 4 0.17 2.04 26.21
CA ASP A 4 -0.14 3.38 26.65
C ASP A 4 -0.80 4.17 25.50
N GLU A 5 -2.04 4.61 25.71
CA GLU A 5 -2.79 5.38 24.71
C GLU A 5 -2.14 6.72 24.37
N GLU A 6 -1.27 7.26 25.25
CA GLU A 6 -0.54 8.50 24.99
C GLU A 6 0.43 8.39 23.82
N LEU A 7 0.84 7.17 23.47
CA LEU A 7 1.64 6.90 22.27
C LEU A 7 0.86 7.10 20.96
N LEU A 8 -0.50 7.14 21.03
CA LEU A 8 -1.32 7.44 19.87
C LEU A 8 -1.53 8.96 19.72
N PRO A 9 -1.57 9.48 18.48
CA PRO A 9 -2.07 10.82 18.24
C PRO A 9 -3.47 11.01 18.87
N ILE A 10 -3.71 12.16 19.49
CA ILE A 10 -4.97 12.42 20.22
C ILE A 10 -6.21 12.11 19.36
N SER A 11 -6.16 12.43 18.08
CA SER A 11 -7.25 12.19 17.13
C SER A 11 -7.52 10.71 16.84
N PHE A 12 -6.58 9.81 17.15
CA PHE A 12 -6.72 8.37 16.91
C PHE A 12 -7.20 7.59 18.15
N ARG A 13 -6.98 8.14 19.34
CA ARG A 13 -7.32 7.49 20.61
C ARG A 13 -8.79 7.06 20.72
N PRO A 14 -9.78 7.90 20.40
CA PRO A 14 -11.20 7.52 20.53
C PRO A 14 -11.55 6.32 19.65
N ALA A 15 -11.11 6.31 18.39
CA ALA A 15 -11.40 5.22 17.47
C ALA A 15 -10.69 3.93 17.86
N ALA A 16 -9.42 4.00 18.31
CA ALA A 16 -8.69 2.83 18.77
C ALA A 16 -9.38 2.19 19.99
N LYS A 17 -9.80 2.99 20.96
CA LYS A 17 -10.55 2.54 22.14
C LYS A 17 -11.89 1.94 21.77
N ASP A 18 -12.65 2.59 20.89
CA ASP A 18 -13.94 2.10 20.43
C ASP A 18 -13.83 0.72 19.77
N ILE A 19 -12.83 0.54 18.91
CA ILE A 19 -12.57 -0.74 18.24
C ILE A 19 -12.15 -1.80 19.25
N ALA A 20 -11.20 -1.49 20.14
CA ALA A 20 -10.70 -2.43 21.15
C ALA A 20 -11.83 -2.90 22.07
N GLU A 21 -12.67 -1.99 22.56
CA GLU A 21 -13.77 -2.29 23.46
C GLU A 21 -14.85 -3.14 22.78
N ARG A 22 -15.32 -2.75 21.59
CA ARG A 22 -16.34 -3.50 20.87
C ARG A 22 -15.90 -4.89 20.42
N MET A 23 -14.63 -5.05 20.11
CA MET A 23 -14.06 -6.34 19.70
C MET A 23 -13.51 -7.15 20.86
N GLN A 24 -13.43 -6.57 22.07
CA GLN A 24 -12.84 -7.22 23.25
C GLN A 24 -11.40 -7.71 22.97
N VAL A 25 -10.61 -6.86 22.32
CA VAL A 25 -9.18 -7.10 22.04
C VAL A 25 -8.31 -6.09 22.77
N SER A 26 -7.01 -6.39 22.89
CA SER A 26 -6.06 -5.41 23.43
C SER A 26 -6.03 -4.14 22.58
N LEU A 27 -5.86 -2.98 23.22
CA LEU A 27 -5.72 -1.68 22.55
C LEU A 27 -4.56 -1.66 21.55
N ASP A 28 -3.53 -2.48 21.76
CA ASP A 28 -2.39 -2.67 20.86
C ASP A 28 -2.83 -2.98 19.41
N PHE A 29 -3.87 -3.81 19.25
CA PHE A 29 -4.30 -4.28 17.93
C PHE A 29 -4.83 -3.14 17.05
N PRO A 30 -5.88 -2.40 17.45
CA PRO A 30 -6.35 -1.27 16.65
C PRO A 30 -5.33 -0.11 16.61
N ALA A 31 -4.52 0.07 17.66
CA ALA A 31 -3.49 1.11 17.69
C ALA A 31 -2.48 0.92 16.55
N ILE A 32 -1.87 -0.26 16.45
CA ILE A 32 -0.90 -0.56 15.39
C ILE A 32 -1.55 -0.57 14.02
N ALA A 33 -2.76 -1.11 13.90
CA ALA A 33 -3.48 -1.12 12.64
C ALA A 33 -3.75 0.30 12.13
N LEU A 34 -4.15 1.24 12.99
CA LEU A 34 -4.38 2.63 12.65
C LEU A 34 -3.08 3.38 12.33
N ILE A 35 -1.99 3.17 13.10
CA ILE A 35 -0.68 3.78 12.82
C ILE A 35 -0.16 3.33 11.45
N CYS A 36 -0.17 2.03 11.16
CA CYS A 36 0.28 1.51 9.87
C CYS A 36 -0.62 1.96 8.72
N THR A 37 -1.93 2.10 8.95
CA THR A 37 -2.86 2.64 7.95
C THR A 37 -2.54 4.11 7.64
N LEU A 38 -2.22 4.91 8.66
CA LEU A 38 -1.77 6.29 8.46
C LEU A 38 -0.44 6.33 7.70
N ALA A 39 0.54 5.51 8.10
CA ALA A 39 1.82 5.41 7.40
C ALA A 39 1.62 5.01 5.93
N GLY A 40 0.72 4.04 5.66
CA GLY A 40 0.35 3.62 4.30
C GLY A 40 -0.35 4.71 3.48
N ALA A 41 -1.14 5.58 4.11
CA ALA A 41 -1.75 6.72 3.45
C ALA A 41 -0.74 7.84 3.17
N VAL A 42 0.17 8.12 4.11
CA VAL A 42 1.20 9.15 3.96
C VAL A 42 2.32 8.68 3.05
N ASN A 43 2.89 7.50 3.31
CA ASN A 43 4.02 6.94 2.56
C ASN A 43 5.07 8.02 2.22
N ARG A 44 5.33 8.30 0.92
CA ARG A 44 6.30 9.29 0.43
C ARG A 44 5.77 10.72 0.33
N ARG A 45 4.50 10.98 0.68
CA ARG A 45 3.91 12.33 0.58
C ARG A 45 4.46 13.30 1.61
N ALA A 46 5.11 12.78 2.66
CA ALA A 46 5.81 13.57 3.67
C ALA A 46 7.21 13.03 3.94
N GLU A 47 8.04 13.86 4.54
CA GLU A 47 9.38 13.51 5.00
C GLU A 47 9.56 13.97 6.44
N ILE A 48 10.32 13.22 7.21
CA ILE A 48 10.75 13.58 8.54
C ILE A 48 12.24 13.97 8.45
N GLN A 49 12.57 15.13 8.97
CA GLN A 49 13.97 15.55 9.18
C GLN A 49 14.32 15.34 10.65
N PRO A 50 15.03 14.26 11.02
CA PRO A 50 15.28 13.90 12.41
C PRO A 50 16.14 14.91 13.16
N LYS A 51 16.99 15.67 12.45
CA LYS A 51 17.89 16.67 13.03
C LYS A 51 17.59 18.05 12.45
N ALA A 52 17.36 19.03 13.28
CA ALA A 52 17.00 20.38 12.88
C ALA A 52 18.02 21.04 11.91
N ASN A 53 19.29 20.79 12.10
CA ASN A 53 20.38 21.41 11.33
C ASN A 53 21.00 20.51 10.24
N ASP A 54 20.62 19.24 10.19
CA ASP A 54 21.09 18.31 9.16
C ASP A 54 20.00 18.11 8.09
N HIS A 55 20.04 18.94 7.06
CA HIS A 55 19.07 18.93 5.97
C HIS A 55 19.28 17.77 4.98
N THR A 56 20.39 17.03 5.11
CA THR A 56 20.71 15.90 4.23
C THR A 56 20.10 14.60 4.72
N TRP A 57 19.79 14.49 6.04
CA TRP A 57 19.16 13.33 6.60
C TRP A 57 17.65 13.50 6.67
N ARG A 58 16.97 12.90 5.69
CA ARG A 58 15.51 12.83 5.60
C ARG A 58 15.05 11.39 5.51
N VAL A 59 13.98 11.05 6.19
CA VAL A 59 13.39 9.71 6.20
C VAL A 59 11.92 9.77 5.84
N LYS A 60 11.44 8.74 5.16
CA LYS A 60 10.02 8.58 4.89
C LYS A 60 9.32 8.03 6.13
N PRO A 61 8.09 8.48 6.45
CA PRO A 61 7.30 7.96 7.56
C PRO A 61 6.71 6.58 7.23
N ASN A 62 7.54 5.70 6.68
CA ASN A 62 7.17 4.34 6.34
C ASN A 62 7.16 3.48 7.59
N ALA A 63 6.19 2.60 7.74
CA ALA A 63 6.07 1.73 8.88
C ALA A 63 5.66 0.31 8.47
N TRP A 64 6.35 -0.68 9.06
CA TRP A 64 5.97 -2.08 8.99
C TRP A 64 5.54 -2.54 10.36
N GLY A 65 4.32 -3.05 10.46
CA GLY A 65 3.73 -3.47 11.71
C GLY A 65 2.98 -4.78 11.60
N GLY A 66 2.67 -5.34 12.74
CA GLY A 66 1.89 -6.56 12.79
C GLY A 66 1.39 -6.93 14.17
N ILE A 67 0.35 -7.76 14.17
CA ILE A 67 -0.30 -8.30 15.36
C ILE A 67 0.12 -9.75 15.55
N ILE A 68 0.76 -10.04 16.70
CA ILE A 68 1.16 -11.39 17.09
C ILE A 68 0.11 -11.92 18.06
N ALA A 69 -0.68 -12.89 17.63
CA ALA A 69 -1.63 -13.57 18.51
C ALA A 69 -1.98 -14.97 17.97
N PRO A 70 -2.44 -15.89 18.86
CA PRO A 70 -2.94 -17.19 18.44
C PRO A 70 -4.12 -17.10 17.45
N PRO A 71 -4.50 -18.20 16.79
CA PRO A 71 -5.75 -18.27 16.03
C PRO A 71 -6.96 -17.94 16.93
N GLY A 72 -7.99 -17.30 16.34
CA GLY A 72 -9.23 -16.98 17.06
C GLY A 72 -9.22 -15.66 17.85
N PHE A 73 -8.08 -14.98 17.98
CA PHE A 73 -7.97 -13.72 18.73
C PHE A 73 -8.17 -12.46 17.88
N LEU A 74 -9.09 -12.51 16.93
CA LEU A 74 -9.60 -11.36 16.16
C LEU A 74 -8.53 -10.45 15.52
N LYS A 75 -7.36 -11.02 15.12
CA LYS A 75 -6.35 -10.26 14.38
C LYS A 75 -6.93 -9.66 13.10
N THR A 76 -7.47 -10.50 12.21
CA THR A 76 -8.04 -10.08 10.92
C THR A 76 -9.13 -9.02 11.08
N PRO A 77 -10.16 -9.18 11.95
CA PRO A 77 -11.14 -8.12 12.17
C PRO A 77 -10.53 -6.80 12.66
N SER A 78 -9.49 -6.86 13.49
CA SER A 78 -8.79 -5.66 13.97
C SER A 78 -8.04 -4.93 12.84
N LEU A 79 -7.35 -5.68 11.97
CA LEU A 79 -6.70 -5.14 10.78
C LEU A 79 -7.72 -4.50 9.84
N GLU A 80 -8.84 -5.19 9.58
CA GLU A 80 -9.89 -4.73 8.67
C GLU A 80 -10.59 -3.47 9.19
N SER A 81 -10.82 -3.34 10.49
CA SER A 81 -11.49 -2.19 11.08
C SER A 81 -10.72 -0.88 10.83
N ALA A 82 -9.40 -0.92 10.87
CA ALA A 82 -8.54 0.23 10.59
C ALA A 82 -8.39 0.47 9.08
N THR A 83 -8.10 -0.58 8.30
CA THR A 83 -7.81 -0.45 6.86
C THR A 83 -9.05 -0.12 6.04
N ARG A 84 -10.27 -0.44 6.54
CA ARG A 84 -11.54 -0.13 5.87
C ARG A 84 -11.71 1.35 5.54
N LEU A 85 -11.20 2.26 6.37
CA LEU A 85 -11.27 3.70 6.12
C LEU A 85 -10.46 4.09 4.88
N LEU A 86 -9.27 3.53 4.73
CA LEU A 86 -8.43 3.77 3.55
C LEU A 86 -8.99 3.08 2.30
N ARG A 87 -9.59 1.88 2.44
CA ARG A 87 -10.29 1.20 1.34
C ARG A 87 -11.45 2.02 0.81
N LYS A 88 -12.22 2.67 1.68
CA LYS A 88 -13.31 3.55 1.26
C LYS A 88 -12.80 4.69 0.36
N ILE A 89 -11.64 5.26 0.68
CA ILE A 89 -11.00 6.29 -0.16
C ILE A 89 -10.54 5.68 -1.50
N GLU A 90 -9.97 4.49 -1.48
CA GLU A 90 -9.56 3.77 -2.69
C GLU A 90 -10.75 3.43 -3.61
N ASP A 91 -11.91 3.07 -3.04
CA ASP A 91 -13.13 2.80 -3.80
C ASP A 91 -13.62 4.04 -4.57
N GLU A 92 -13.43 5.24 -4.04
CA GLU A 92 -13.72 6.49 -4.74
C GLU A 92 -12.77 6.71 -5.93
N TYR A 93 -11.46 6.44 -5.75
CA TYR A 93 -10.50 6.48 -6.87
C TYR A 93 -10.82 5.43 -7.93
N ARG A 94 -11.27 4.24 -7.53
CA ARG A 94 -11.68 3.20 -8.48
C ARG A 94 -12.90 3.62 -9.29
N SER A 95 -13.93 4.15 -8.64
CA SER A 95 -15.14 4.65 -9.32
C SER A 95 -14.82 5.78 -10.31
N LYS A 96 -13.92 6.69 -9.92
CA LYS A 96 -13.45 7.75 -10.82
C LYS A 96 -12.70 7.18 -12.03
N PHE A 97 -11.78 6.23 -11.79
CA PHE A 97 -11.04 5.56 -12.86
C PHE A 97 -11.96 4.81 -13.84
N GLU A 98 -13.01 4.14 -13.34
CA GLU A 98 -14.01 3.47 -14.19
C GLU A 98 -14.71 4.46 -15.13
N GLN A 99 -15.11 5.63 -14.61
CA GLN A 99 -15.71 6.68 -15.41
C GLN A 99 -14.72 7.26 -16.43
N GLU A 100 -13.52 7.62 -16.01
CA GLU A 100 -12.46 8.13 -16.89
C GLU A 100 -12.08 7.11 -17.98
N SER A 101 -12.12 5.81 -17.67
CA SER A 101 -11.85 4.74 -18.64
C SER A 101 -12.92 4.65 -19.73
N LEU A 102 -14.20 4.83 -19.37
CA LEU A 102 -15.29 4.89 -20.33
C LEU A 102 -15.15 6.10 -21.25
N ASP A 103 -14.84 7.26 -20.70
CA ASP A 103 -14.65 8.49 -21.46
C ASP A 103 -13.43 8.40 -22.39
N PHE A 104 -12.34 7.79 -21.90
CA PHE A 104 -11.16 7.51 -22.71
C PHE A 104 -11.47 6.58 -23.89
N GLN A 105 -12.22 5.50 -23.67
CA GLN A 105 -12.61 4.58 -24.76
C GLN A 105 -13.36 5.31 -25.87
N ARG A 106 -14.35 6.14 -25.51
CA ARG A 106 -15.11 6.96 -26.47
C ARG A 106 -14.22 7.95 -27.23
N ALA A 107 -13.34 8.64 -26.50
CA ALA A 107 -12.40 9.60 -27.08
C ALA A 107 -11.41 8.91 -28.02
N LYS A 108 -10.92 7.73 -27.65
CA LYS A 108 -10.01 6.93 -28.47
C LYS A 108 -10.65 6.43 -29.75
N GLU A 109 -11.89 5.92 -29.70
CA GLU A 109 -12.64 5.51 -30.90
C GLU A 109 -12.81 6.68 -31.86
N LEU A 110 -13.20 7.85 -31.34
CA LEU A 110 -13.34 9.06 -32.16
C LEU A 110 -12.00 9.49 -32.78
N TRP A 111 -10.93 9.47 -32.00
CA TRP A 111 -9.61 9.80 -32.50
C TRP A 111 -9.11 8.82 -33.57
N ASP A 112 -9.35 7.52 -33.40
CA ASP A 112 -9.00 6.50 -34.41
C ASP A 112 -9.77 6.72 -35.72
N LEU A 113 -11.06 7.08 -35.68
CA LEU A 113 -11.85 7.45 -36.86
C LEU A 113 -11.29 8.70 -37.57
N GLN A 114 -10.96 9.75 -36.78
CA GLN A 114 -10.37 10.98 -37.32
C GLN A 114 -9.01 10.72 -37.96
N LYS A 115 -8.16 9.91 -37.30
CA LYS A 115 -6.84 9.50 -37.80
C LYS A 115 -6.95 8.73 -39.13
N ASN A 116 -7.92 7.83 -39.25
CA ASN A 116 -8.13 7.07 -40.46
C ASN A 116 -8.64 7.97 -41.59
N ALA A 117 -9.58 8.88 -41.33
CA ALA A 117 -10.06 9.87 -42.30
C ALA A 117 -8.94 10.81 -42.76
N TYR A 118 -8.10 11.28 -41.85
CA TYR A 118 -6.91 12.07 -42.12
C TYR A 118 -5.93 11.33 -43.06
N ARG A 119 -5.62 10.08 -42.79
CA ARG A 119 -4.74 9.24 -43.64
C ARG A 119 -5.27 9.11 -45.05
N GLN A 120 -6.60 8.92 -45.23
CA GLN A 120 -7.24 8.86 -46.53
C GLN A 120 -7.15 10.21 -47.26
N SER A 121 -7.42 11.31 -46.54
CA SER A 121 -7.34 12.68 -47.09
C SER A 121 -5.92 13.05 -47.51
N VAL A 122 -4.90 12.68 -46.74
CA VAL A 122 -3.48 12.86 -47.09
C VAL A 122 -3.17 12.09 -48.39
N THR A 123 -3.58 10.82 -48.48
CA THR A 123 -3.36 10.02 -49.69
C THR A 123 -4.00 10.63 -50.95
N GLN A 124 -5.20 11.18 -50.81
CA GLN A 124 -5.90 11.86 -51.91
C GLN A 124 -5.22 13.19 -52.29
N ALA A 125 -4.75 13.96 -51.28
CA ALA A 125 -4.05 15.21 -51.50
C ALA A 125 -2.74 14.98 -52.29
N PHE A 126 -1.98 13.96 -51.93
CA PHE A 126 -0.78 13.56 -52.69
C PHE A 126 -1.10 13.17 -54.13
N LYS A 127 -2.12 12.33 -54.36
CA LYS A 127 -2.51 11.92 -55.73
C LYS A 127 -2.98 13.10 -56.60
N ASN A 128 -3.57 14.10 -55.97
CA ASN A 128 -4.17 15.25 -56.69
C ASN A 128 -3.29 16.51 -56.66
N ASN A 129 -2.04 16.43 -56.13
CA ASN A 129 -1.12 17.55 -55.97
C ASN A 129 -1.73 18.74 -55.21
N LYS A 130 -2.54 18.47 -54.16
CA LYS A 130 -3.20 19.46 -53.31
C LYS A 130 -2.45 19.64 -51.97
N ALA A 131 -2.74 20.77 -51.30
CA ALA A 131 -2.24 21.02 -49.96
C ALA A 131 -2.67 19.90 -48.99
N LEU A 132 -1.79 19.56 -48.06
CA LEU A 132 -2.07 18.54 -47.03
C LEU A 132 -3.15 19.04 -46.06
N PRO A 133 -4.05 18.14 -45.63
CA PRO A 133 -5.03 18.48 -44.61
C PRO A 133 -4.38 18.74 -43.28
N GLN A 134 -5.12 19.40 -42.38
CA GLN A 134 -4.67 19.66 -41.01
C GLN A 134 -4.48 18.32 -40.25
N GLU A 135 -3.37 18.20 -39.54
CA GLU A 135 -3.04 17.02 -38.75
C GLU A 135 -4.02 16.80 -37.59
N VAL A 136 -4.32 15.55 -37.29
CA VAL A 136 -5.13 15.17 -36.13
C VAL A 136 -4.29 15.38 -34.87
N GLY A 137 -4.90 15.92 -33.82
CA GLY A 137 -4.24 16.11 -32.54
C GLY A 137 -3.69 14.80 -31.90
N PRO A 138 -2.95 14.92 -30.82
CA PRO A 138 -2.40 13.74 -30.13
C PRO A 138 -3.51 12.78 -29.65
N PRO A 139 -3.21 11.50 -29.47
CA PRO A 139 -4.15 10.54 -28.92
C PRO A 139 -4.58 10.95 -27.51
N PRO A 140 -5.80 10.60 -27.09
CA PRO A 140 -6.22 10.82 -25.71
C PRO A 140 -5.31 10.04 -24.74
N GLU A 141 -5.08 10.61 -23.56
CA GLU A 141 -4.26 9.98 -22.52
C GLU A 141 -5.05 8.87 -21.83
N GLU A 142 -4.43 7.71 -21.66
CA GLU A 142 -5.00 6.57 -20.96
C GLU A 142 -5.02 6.85 -19.44
N PRO A 143 -6.20 6.75 -18.79
CA PRO A 143 -6.28 6.95 -17.34
C PRO A 143 -5.51 5.86 -16.59
N LYS A 144 -4.97 6.23 -15.42
CA LYS A 144 -4.21 5.31 -14.59
C LYS A 144 -4.94 5.05 -13.28
N GLN A 145 -5.11 3.77 -12.96
CA GLN A 145 -5.76 3.38 -11.72
C GLN A 145 -4.85 3.63 -10.52
N ILE A 146 -5.26 4.51 -9.61
CA ILE A 146 -4.61 4.71 -8.32
C ILE A 146 -5.04 3.59 -7.37
N ARG A 147 -4.06 2.92 -6.76
CA ARG A 147 -4.27 1.91 -5.72
C ARG A 147 -3.51 2.32 -4.47
N LEU A 148 -4.21 2.31 -3.33
CA LEU A 148 -3.62 2.66 -2.04
C LEU A 148 -3.24 1.39 -1.26
N ILE A 149 -4.07 0.34 -1.36
CA ILE A 149 -3.93 -0.91 -0.61
C ILE A 149 -3.73 -2.08 -1.57
N ILE A 150 -2.80 -2.95 -1.22
CA ILE A 150 -2.56 -4.22 -1.90
C ILE A 150 -2.59 -5.34 -0.86
N ASN A 151 -3.33 -6.40 -1.13
CA ASN A 151 -3.33 -7.59 -0.27
C ASN A 151 -2.39 -8.66 -0.80
N ASP A 152 -2.47 -8.90 -2.11
CA ASP A 152 -1.62 -9.85 -2.81
C ASP A 152 -1.35 -9.34 -4.22
N ALA A 153 -0.09 -9.47 -4.65
CA ALA A 153 0.34 -9.12 -5.99
C ALA A 153 1.59 -9.93 -6.32
N THR A 154 1.74 -10.34 -7.57
CA THR A 154 3.02 -10.84 -8.04
C THR A 154 4.03 -9.70 -8.05
N PHE A 155 5.31 -10.05 -8.00
CA PHE A 155 6.40 -9.07 -8.00
C PHE A 155 6.33 -8.12 -9.22
N GLU A 156 6.00 -8.66 -10.39
CA GLU A 156 5.85 -7.90 -11.62
C GLU A 156 4.65 -6.94 -11.56
N SER A 157 3.50 -7.42 -11.07
CA SER A 157 2.29 -6.60 -10.90
C SER A 157 2.50 -5.49 -9.88
N LEU A 158 3.28 -5.75 -8.82
CA LEU A 158 3.63 -4.76 -7.82
C LEU A 158 4.36 -3.57 -8.45
N HIS A 159 5.30 -3.81 -9.38
CA HIS A 159 6.03 -2.73 -10.06
C HIS A 159 5.14 -1.93 -11.00
N GLU A 160 4.21 -2.58 -11.73
CA GLU A 160 3.22 -1.87 -12.56
C GLU A 160 2.36 -0.93 -11.70
N ILE A 161 1.90 -1.42 -10.56
CA ILE A 161 1.11 -0.62 -9.62
C ILE A 161 1.94 0.54 -9.08
N MET A 162 3.18 0.30 -8.67
CA MET A 162 4.04 1.37 -8.12
C MET A 162 4.43 2.42 -9.15
N ALA A 163 4.60 2.05 -10.42
CA ALA A 163 4.91 2.99 -11.49
C ALA A 163 3.82 4.06 -11.66
N VAL A 164 2.57 3.74 -11.36
CA VAL A 164 1.44 4.68 -11.41
C VAL A 164 1.05 5.25 -10.04
N ASN A 165 1.71 4.79 -8.96
CA ASN A 165 1.47 5.23 -7.58
C ASN A 165 2.77 5.81 -6.97
N PRO A 166 3.21 6.99 -7.39
CA PRO A 166 4.49 7.57 -6.93
C PRO A 166 4.50 7.90 -5.42
N GLY A 167 3.34 7.97 -4.80
CA GLY A 167 3.21 8.17 -3.35
C GLY A 167 3.57 6.94 -2.52
N GLY A 168 3.73 5.76 -3.14
CA GLY A 168 3.93 4.49 -2.46
C GLY A 168 2.62 3.71 -2.27
N ILE A 169 2.73 2.52 -1.69
CA ILE A 169 1.61 1.59 -1.49
C ILE A 169 1.58 1.05 -0.06
N PHE A 170 0.41 0.61 0.37
CA PHE A 170 0.21 -0.07 1.64
C PHE A 170 -0.10 -1.54 1.42
N LEU A 171 0.82 -2.42 1.81
CA LEU A 171 0.67 -3.87 1.73
C LEU A 171 0.02 -4.40 3.01
N VAL A 172 -1.17 -4.99 2.89
CA VAL A 172 -1.90 -5.58 4.01
C VAL A 172 -1.97 -7.09 3.83
N ARG A 173 -1.38 -7.84 4.76
CA ARG A 173 -1.34 -9.30 4.76
C ARG A 173 -2.08 -9.87 5.97
N ASP A 174 -3.09 -10.68 5.75
CA ASP A 174 -3.76 -11.37 6.85
C ASP A 174 -2.81 -12.30 7.61
N GLU A 175 -1.91 -12.97 6.88
CA GLU A 175 -0.90 -13.87 7.44
C GLU A 175 0.51 -13.55 6.90
N LEU A 176 1.35 -12.96 7.75
CA LEU A 176 2.73 -12.61 7.39
C LEU A 176 3.63 -13.83 7.20
N SER A 177 3.32 -14.96 7.82
CA SER A 177 4.15 -16.17 7.67
C SER A 177 4.18 -16.67 6.23
N GLY A 178 3.07 -16.56 5.50
CA GLY A 178 3.01 -16.89 4.07
C GLY A 178 3.87 -15.95 3.22
N PHE A 179 3.84 -14.65 3.52
CA PHE A 179 4.67 -13.65 2.85
C PHE A 179 6.17 -13.91 3.10
N LEU A 180 6.57 -14.11 4.35
CA LEU A 180 7.97 -14.40 4.70
C LEU A 180 8.45 -15.68 4.02
N ALA A 181 7.66 -16.76 4.09
CA ALA A 181 7.99 -18.02 3.43
C ALA A 181 8.07 -17.93 1.90
N GLN A 182 7.33 -16.99 1.27
CA GLN A 182 7.44 -16.72 -0.16
C GLN A 182 8.79 -16.07 -0.49
N LEU A 183 9.23 -15.12 0.30
CA LEU A 183 10.51 -14.42 0.10
C LEU A 183 11.73 -15.31 0.34
N ASP A 184 11.58 -16.37 1.14
CA ASP A 184 12.64 -17.32 1.47
C ASP A 184 12.79 -18.45 0.43
N ARG A 185 11.92 -18.49 -0.60
CA ARG A 185 12.02 -19.50 -1.66
C ARG A 185 13.24 -19.26 -2.55
N PRO A 186 13.96 -20.31 -2.94
CA PRO A 186 15.05 -20.20 -3.92
C PRO A 186 14.57 -19.51 -5.21
N GLY A 187 15.36 -18.56 -5.72
CA GLY A 187 15.04 -17.78 -6.91
C GLY A 187 14.18 -16.52 -6.61
N ARG A 188 13.91 -16.21 -5.33
CA ARG A 188 13.20 -14.99 -4.91
C ARG A 188 14.11 -13.97 -4.21
N GLU A 189 15.42 -14.13 -4.32
CA GLU A 189 16.40 -13.23 -3.67
C GLU A 189 16.23 -11.79 -4.15
N GLY A 190 15.90 -11.56 -5.41
CA GLY A 190 15.62 -10.24 -5.97
C GLY A 190 14.35 -9.60 -5.41
N GLU A 191 13.29 -10.40 -5.17
CA GLU A 191 12.06 -9.93 -4.54
C GLU A 191 12.31 -9.53 -3.07
N ARG A 192 13.10 -10.35 -2.35
CA ARG A 192 13.48 -10.04 -0.97
C ARG A 192 14.32 -8.76 -0.88
N ALA A 193 15.32 -8.61 -1.74
CA ALA A 193 16.15 -7.39 -1.82
C ALA A 193 15.32 -6.14 -2.15
N PHE A 194 14.31 -6.29 -3.02
CA PHE A 194 13.38 -5.20 -3.33
C PHE A 194 12.62 -4.74 -2.08
N TYR A 195 12.05 -5.64 -1.26
CA TYR A 195 11.35 -5.23 -0.05
C TYR A 195 12.28 -4.55 0.97
N LEU A 196 13.52 -5.04 1.10
CA LEU A 196 14.54 -4.38 1.93
C LEU A 196 14.78 -2.94 1.49
N GLN A 197 14.82 -2.68 0.19
CA GLN A 197 15.02 -1.36 -0.40
C GLN A 197 13.76 -0.50 -0.28
N ALA A 198 12.58 -1.07 -0.54
CA ALA A 198 11.28 -0.37 -0.51
C ALA A 198 10.89 0.12 0.90
N TRP A 199 11.52 -0.42 1.94
CA TRP A 199 11.35 0.07 3.30
C TRP A 199 11.93 1.49 3.47
N ASN A 200 13.02 1.84 2.81
CA ASN A 200 13.60 3.19 2.86
C ASN A 200 12.70 4.24 2.16
N GLY A 201 11.98 3.85 1.13
CA GLY A 201 10.96 4.66 0.47
C GLY A 201 11.49 5.72 -0.51
N ASP A 202 12.80 5.77 -0.79
CA ASP A 202 13.43 6.81 -1.61
C ASP A 202 14.22 6.30 -2.82
N THR A 203 14.42 4.99 -2.90
CA THR A 203 15.25 4.40 -3.95
C THR A 203 14.38 3.89 -5.10
N GLY A 204 14.78 4.24 -6.34
CA GLY A 204 14.14 3.75 -7.55
C GLY A 204 14.49 2.29 -7.85
N HIS A 205 13.65 1.63 -8.61
CA HIS A 205 13.87 0.27 -9.07
C HIS A 205 13.47 0.14 -10.54
N THR A 206 14.26 -0.58 -11.32
CA THR A 206 13.97 -0.86 -12.72
C THR A 206 13.91 -2.36 -12.94
N ILE A 207 12.84 -2.82 -13.57
CA ILE A 207 12.71 -4.22 -14.00
C ILE A 207 12.68 -4.27 -15.51
N ASP A 208 13.58 -5.05 -16.07
CA ASP A 208 13.61 -5.37 -17.50
C ASP A 208 12.78 -6.63 -17.76
N ARG A 209 11.84 -6.53 -18.71
CA ARG A 209 10.95 -7.62 -19.09
C ARG A 209 11.29 -8.11 -20.49
N ILE A 210 11.48 -9.40 -20.63
CA ILE A 210 11.68 -10.02 -21.94
C ILE A 210 10.44 -9.78 -22.81
N GLY A 211 10.60 -9.01 -23.90
CA GLY A 211 9.55 -8.75 -24.90
C GLY A 211 8.48 -7.71 -24.52
N ARG A 212 8.55 -7.08 -23.33
CA ARG A 212 7.56 -6.07 -22.88
C ARG A 212 8.16 -4.71 -22.46
N GLY A 213 9.47 -4.52 -22.66
CA GLY A 213 10.17 -3.30 -22.25
C GLY A 213 10.51 -3.27 -20.76
N SER A 214 11.12 -2.16 -20.30
CA SER A 214 11.48 -1.95 -18.90
C SER A 214 10.41 -1.11 -18.18
N ILE A 215 10.16 -1.44 -16.90
CA ILE A 215 9.35 -0.63 -16.00
C ILE A 215 10.31 0.04 -15.03
N HIS A 216 10.30 1.37 -15.04
CA HIS A 216 11.06 2.18 -14.09
C HIS A 216 10.12 2.77 -13.05
N VAL A 217 10.37 2.47 -11.77
CA VAL A 217 9.72 3.07 -10.62
C VAL A 217 10.72 4.02 -9.99
N ALA A 218 10.45 5.31 -10.05
CA ALA A 218 11.39 6.36 -9.62
C ALA A 218 11.74 6.26 -8.13
N ALA A 219 10.81 5.78 -7.31
CA ALA A 219 11.06 5.47 -5.91
C ALA A 219 10.04 4.48 -5.37
N CYS A 220 10.54 3.43 -4.75
CA CYS A 220 9.73 2.38 -4.15
C CYS A 220 9.51 2.65 -2.68
N CYS A 221 8.26 2.76 -2.25
CA CYS A 221 7.88 2.89 -0.85
C CYS A 221 6.73 1.95 -0.53
N VAL A 222 6.95 1.06 0.44
CA VAL A 222 5.96 0.06 0.85
C VAL A 222 5.82 0.12 2.37
N SER A 223 4.69 0.62 2.86
CA SER A 223 4.25 0.40 4.23
C SER A 223 3.58 -0.96 4.34
N MET A 224 3.67 -1.62 5.48
CA MET A 224 3.17 -3.00 5.64
C MET A 224 2.43 -3.19 6.95
N LEU A 225 1.35 -3.98 6.91
CA LEU A 225 0.60 -4.40 8.08
C LEU A 225 0.15 -5.84 7.91
N GLY A 226 0.28 -6.66 8.98
CA GLY A 226 -0.28 -8.01 8.92
C GLY A 226 -0.40 -8.70 10.24
N GLY A 227 -0.93 -9.92 10.20
CA GLY A 227 -1.03 -10.81 11.35
C GLY A 227 0.02 -11.93 11.29
N ILE A 228 0.46 -12.42 12.45
CA ILE A 228 1.29 -13.62 12.52
C ILE A 228 1.00 -14.40 13.81
N GLN A 229 1.10 -15.72 13.73
CA GLN A 229 0.96 -16.59 14.89
C GLN A 229 2.29 -16.66 15.68
N PRO A 230 2.24 -16.72 17.02
CA PRO A 230 3.45 -16.76 17.87
C PRO A 230 4.44 -17.85 17.48
N ASN A 231 3.94 -19.07 17.23
CA ASN A 231 4.83 -20.20 16.90
C ASN A 231 5.47 -20.05 15.51
N LYS A 232 4.77 -19.43 14.54
CA LYS A 232 5.32 -19.15 13.22
C LYS A 232 6.44 -18.10 13.29
N LEU A 233 6.21 -17.05 14.07
CA LEU A 233 7.23 -16.01 14.30
C LEU A 233 8.45 -16.57 15.05
N LYS A 234 8.25 -17.37 16.11
CA LYS A 234 9.35 -18.02 16.85
C LYS A 234 10.18 -18.91 15.94
N ALA A 235 9.55 -19.71 15.08
CA ALA A 235 10.24 -20.57 14.14
C ALA A 235 11.10 -19.75 13.15
N TYR A 236 10.54 -18.65 12.62
CA TYR A 236 11.26 -17.74 11.73
C TYR A 236 12.47 -17.10 12.41
N PHE A 237 12.32 -16.59 13.63
CA PHE A 237 13.43 -16.04 14.41
C PHE A 237 14.52 -17.08 14.74
N ALA A 238 14.13 -18.31 15.08
CA ALA A 238 15.10 -19.36 15.40
C ALA A 238 16.02 -19.68 14.19
N ASP A 239 15.51 -19.57 12.99
CA ASP A 239 16.27 -19.76 11.74
C ASP A 239 17.21 -18.56 11.50
N THR A 240 16.71 -17.35 11.63
CA THR A 240 17.48 -16.10 11.49
C THR A 240 18.64 -16.04 12.50
N LEU A 241 18.41 -16.37 13.78
CA LEU A 241 19.43 -16.33 14.84
C LEU A 241 20.55 -17.37 14.67
N ARG A 242 20.37 -18.36 13.83
CA ARG A 242 21.44 -19.32 13.47
C ARG A 242 22.37 -18.81 12.36
N GLY A 243 22.22 -17.55 11.93
CA GLY A 243 23.02 -16.96 10.86
C GLY A 243 22.66 -17.51 9.48
N GLY A 244 21.41 -17.90 9.29
CA GLY A 244 20.90 -18.35 7.99
C GLY A 244 20.74 -17.21 6.97
N PRO A 245 20.33 -17.51 5.73
CA PRO A 245 20.12 -16.52 4.68
C PRO A 245 19.09 -15.43 5.02
N THR A 246 18.31 -15.64 6.08
CA THR A 246 17.26 -14.74 6.57
C THR A 246 17.80 -13.65 7.50
N ASP A 247 19.09 -13.65 7.84
CA ASP A 247 19.75 -12.64 8.69
C ASP A 247 20.23 -11.44 7.86
N ASP A 248 19.30 -10.77 7.18
CA ASP A 248 19.55 -9.64 6.29
C ASP A 248 18.85 -8.34 6.71
N GLY A 249 18.26 -8.33 7.89
CA GLY A 249 17.57 -7.18 8.44
C GLY A 249 16.09 -7.03 8.00
N LEU A 250 15.51 -8.01 7.30
CA LEU A 250 14.09 -7.92 6.90
C LEU A 250 13.17 -7.88 8.11
N ILE A 251 13.38 -8.77 9.08
CA ILE A 251 12.52 -8.84 10.26
C ILE A 251 12.66 -7.61 11.16
N GLN A 252 13.86 -7.01 11.21
CA GLN A 252 14.13 -5.80 11.98
C GLN A 252 13.38 -4.58 11.44
N ARG A 253 12.92 -4.63 10.19
CA ARG A 253 12.08 -3.60 9.57
C ARG A 253 10.63 -3.61 10.05
N PHE A 254 10.19 -4.72 10.64
CA PHE A 254 8.92 -4.78 11.36
C PHE A 254 9.05 -4.12 12.74
N GLN A 255 9.17 -2.80 12.76
CA GLN A 255 9.40 -2.01 13.98
C GLN A 255 8.21 -1.99 14.92
N LEU A 256 6.99 -2.25 14.41
CA LEU A 256 5.74 -2.11 15.14
C LEU A 256 5.03 -3.46 15.27
N LEU A 257 5.75 -4.49 15.75
CA LEU A 257 5.15 -5.76 16.13
C LEU A 257 4.62 -5.69 17.57
N VAL A 258 3.33 -5.98 17.75
CA VAL A 258 2.70 -6.04 19.06
C VAL A 258 2.31 -7.46 19.43
N TRP A 259 2.64 -7.83 20.67
CA TRP A 259 2.34 -9.13 21.27
C TRP A 259 1.85 -8.94 22.70
N PRO A 260 0.64 -8.40 22.88
CA PRO A 260 0.09 -8.16 24.19
C PRO A 260 -0.34 -9.45 24.89
N ASP A 261 -0.48 -9.36 26.21
CA ASP A 261 -1.18 -10.37 26.98
C ASP A 261 -2.63 -10.47 26.50
N LEU A 262 -3.11 -11.69 26.38
CA LEU A 262 -4.48 -11.93 25.93
C LEU A 262 -5.46 -11.59 27.06
N PRO A 263 -6.62 -10.98 26.75
CA PRO A 263 -7.60 -10.65 27.76
C PRO A 263 -8.16 -11.92 28.41
N ASN A 264 -8.29 -11.88 29.73
CA ASN A 264 -8.92 -12.95 30.49
C ASN A 264 -10.45 -12.76 30.46
N GLY A 265 -11.11 -13.56 29.64
CA GLY A 265 -12.57 -13.52 29.47
C GLY A 265 -13.00 -12.68 28.28
N TRP A 266 -14.29 -12.82 27.96
CA TRP A 266 -14.96 -12.10 26.88
C TRP A 266 -16.33 -11.63 27.36
N MET A 267 -16.69 -10.40 27.01
CA MET A 267 -17.98 -9.83 27.33
C MET A 267 -18.62 -9.29 26.04
N LEU A 268 -19.90 -9.59 25.82
CA LEU A 268 -20.63 -9.03 24.68
C LEU A 268 -20.76 -7.51 24.85
N VAL A 269 -20.18 -6.77 23.92
CA VAL A 269 -20.36 -5.31 23.78
C VAL A 269 -21.14 -5.05 22.51
N ASP A 270 -22.47 -4.93 22.63
CA ASP A 270 -23.38 -4.68 21.51
C ASP A 270 -23.80 -3.19 21.52
N ARG A 271 -23.01 -2.39 20.84
CA ARG A 271 -23.27 -0.96 20.61
C ARG A 271 -22.77 -0.53 19.22
N PRO A 272 -23.36 0.52 18.63
CA PRO A 272 -22.86 1.05 17.37
C PRO A 272 -21.43 1.60 17.53
N PRO A 273 -20.65 1.60 16.44
CA PRO A 273 -19.31 2.20 16.42
C PRO A 273 -19.39 3.72 16.66
N ASP A 274 -18.33 4.28 17.24
CA ASP A 274 -18.18 5.74 17.34
C ASP A 274 -17.95 6.35 15.95
N SER A 275 -19.05 6.76 15.32
CA SER A 275 -19.03 7.33 13.98
C SER A 275 -18.32 8.69 13.91
N ALA A 276 -18.26 9.46 15.01
CA ALA A 276 -17.54 10.72 15.05
C ALA A 276 -16.03 10.50 15.03
N ALA A 277 -15.55 9.57 15.86
CA ALA A 277 -14.14 9.18 15.89
C ALA A 277 -13.66 8.61 14.54
N LEU A 278 -14.47 7.74 13.92
CA LEU A 278 -14.14 7.17 12.60
C LEU A 278 -14.11 8.23 11.49
N LYS A 279 -15.06 9.18 11.47
CA LYS A 279 -15.06 10.32 10.53
C LYS A 279 -13.86 11.22 10.72
N GLN A 280 -13.40 11.42 11.95
CA GLN A 280 -12.21 12.21 12.24
C GLN A 280 -10.97 11.56 11.61
N ILE A 281 -10.78 10.25 11.78
CA ILE A 281 -9.67 9.52 11.13
C ILE A 281 -9.80 9.58 9.61
N GLU A 282 -10.98 9.31 9.05
CA GLU A 282 -11.20 9.40 7.61
C GLU A 282 -10.80 10.78 7.06
N SER A 283 -11.17 11.85 7.76
CA SER A 283 -10.76 13.21 7.39
C SER A 283 -9.26 13.44 7.40
N ILE A 284 -8.53 12.79 8.32
CA ILE A 284 -7.07 12.86 8.39
C ILE A 284 -6.44 12.09 7.22
N LEU A 285 -6.95 10.89 6.91
CA LEU A 285 -6.44 10.06 5.82
C LEU A 285 -6.66 10.67 4.43
N ARG A 286 -7.60 11.62 4.30
CA ARG A 286 -7.90 12.34 3.04
C ARG A 286 -7.00 13.55 2.79
N ARG A 287 -6.25 14.01 3.79
CA ARG A 287 -5.31 15.15 3.68
C ARG A 287 -3.96 14.73 3.12
#